data_2056a25984c4074c44703640761c3c77
#
_entry.id   2056a25984c4074c44703640761c3c77
#
_cell.length_a   1.000
_cell.length_b   1.000
_cell.length_c   1.000
_cell.angle_alpha   90.00
_cell.angle_beta   90.00
_cell.angle_gamma   90.00
#
_symmetry.space_group_name_H-M   'P 1'
#
loop_
_entity.id
_entity.type
_entity.pdbx_description
1 polymer ?
#
loop_
_entity_poly.entity_id
_entity_poly.type
_entity_poly.pdbx_seq_one_letter_code
_entity_poly.pdbx_strand_id
1 'polypeptide(L)'
;MSAATSHPPLRAVPFRAPTARLALKPVSPSPGRVELDGAWWPRSRDLAHELSALADVLDPLWGRITRIAVNPHYWPIIPAKIFVNGHVVKVGWFTSEQDPHKILLLSYTAGRWDLLVIPPETSAPSAARLMAAASANTGPPMTATALVTAEQAGETSSSYEATSGRPGRLVVGV
;
A
#
# COMPACT_ATOMS: atom_id res chain seq x y z
N MET A 1 21.85 -21.01 54.53
CA MET A 1 20.53 -20.69 53.96
C MET A 1 20.73 -19.71 52.78
N SER A 2 20.74 -20.22 51.57
CA SER A 2 20.94 -19.43 50.37
C SER A 2 19.62 -18.92 49.88
N ALA A 3 19.42 -17.60 49.91
CA ALA A 3 18.27 -16.96 49.30
C ALA A 3 18.47 -16.91 47.75
N ALA A 4 17.70 -17.72 47.06
CA ALA A 4 17.63 -17.68 45.63
C ALA A 4 16.90 -16.39 45.22
N THR A 5 17.63 -15.42 44.68
CA THR A 5 17.05 -14.22 44.09
C THR A 5 16.44 -14.60 42.74
N SER A 6 15.14 -14.91 42.74
CA SER A 6 14.36 -15.07 41.51
C SER A 6 14.27 -13.72 40.80
N HIS A 7 15.06 -13.54 39.76
CA HIS A 7 14.85 -12.46 38.81
C HIS A 7 13.63 -12.84 37.94
N PRO A 8 12.60 -11.98 37.86
CA PRO A 8 11.53 -12.23 36.92
C PRO A 8 12.08 -12.20 35.50
N PRO A 9 11.67 -13.11 34.61
CA PRO A 9 12.15 -13.11 33.25
C PRO A 9 11.79 -11.78 32.61
N LEU A 10 12.77 -11.13 32.03
CA LEU A 10 12.57 -9.95 31.19
C LEU A 10 11.60 -10.34 30.09
N ARG A 11 10.36 -9.90 30.23
CA ARG A 11 9.34 -10.06 29.20
C ARG A 11 9.79 -9.19 28.03
N ALA A 12 10.39 -9.79 27.01
CA ALA A 12 10.63 -9.12 25.76
C ALA A 12 9.31 -8.59 25.25
N VAL A 13 9.11 -7.29 25.31
CA VAL A 13 7.98 -6.64 24.65
C VAL A 13 8.22 -6.86 23.16
N PRO A 14 7.38 -7.62 22.45
CA PRO A 14 7.58 -7.82 21.02
C PRO A 14 7.52 -6.43 20.36
N PHE A 15 8.60 -6.09 19.66
CA PHE A 15 8.62 -4.90 18.82
C PHE A 15 7.52 -5.08 17.77
N ARG A 16 6.39 -4.43 18.01
CA ARG A 16 5.26 -4.47 17.09
C ARG A 16 5.62 -3.57 15.91
N ALA A 17 5.93 -4.18 14.77
CA ALA A 17 6.09 -3.44 13.53
C ALA A 17 4.84 -2.58 13.29
N PRO A 18 4.99 -1.34 12.79
CA PRO A 18 3.85 -0.50 12.50
C PRO A 18 2.91 -1.23 11.51
N THR A 19 1.63 -1.26 11.83
CA THR A 19 0.60 -1.91 11.00
C THR A 19 0.61 -1.34 9.59
N ALA A 20 0.52 -2.20 8.58
CA ALA A 20 0.43 -1.77 7.18
C ALA A 20 -0.80 -0.89 6.97
N ARG A 21 -0.65 0.16 6.17
CA ARG A 21 -1.76 1.05 5.78
C ARG A 21 -2.46 0.46 4.57
N LEU A 22 -3.59 -0.19 4.80
CA LEU A 22 -4.35 -0.96 3.82
C LEU A 22 -5.82 -0.55 3.79
N ALA A 23 -6.42 -0.60 2.61
CA ALA A 23 -7.86 -0.63 2.42
C ALA A 23 -8.18 -1.78 1.46
N LEU A 24 -9.00 -2.71 1.86
CA LEU A 24 -9.34 -3.91 1.10
C LEU A 24 -10.82 -3.92 0.74
N LYS A 25 -11.15 -4.49 -0.41
CA LYS A 25 -12.55 -4.77 -0.76
C LYS A 25 -13.13 -5.80 0.19
N PRO A 26 -14.39 -5.63 0.62
CA PRO A 26 -15.01 -6.53 1.61
C PRO A 26 -15.33 -7.92 1.07
N VAL A 27 -15.29 -8.14 -0.24
CA VAL A 27 -15.67 -9.40 -0.88
C VAL A 27 -14.46 -10.04 -1.58
N SER A 28 -14.38 -11.36 -1.48
CA SER A 28 -13.38 -12.19 -2.14
C SER A 28 -13.26 -11.91 -3.63
N PRO A 29 -12.04 -12.02 -4.19
CA PRO A 29 -11.79 -11.76 -5.59
C PRO A 29 -12.60 -12.70 -6.47
N SER A 30 -13.21 -12.14 -7.49
CA SER A 30 -13.78 -12.92 -8.58
C SER A 30 -12.66 -13.31 -9.54
N PRO A 31 -12.44 -14.60 -9.80
CA PRO A 31 -11.41 -15.00 -10.74
C PRO A 31 -11.73 -14.43 -12.14
N GLY A 32 -10.75 -13.74 -12.73
CA GLY A 32 -10.82 -13.22 -14.09
C GLY A 32 -11.14 -11.73 -14.24
N ARG A 33 -11.29 -10.97 -13.17
CA ARG A 33 -11.46 -9.50 -13.26
C ARG A 33 -10.11 -8.77 -13.20
N VAL A 34 -9.98 -7.76 -14.05
CA VAL A 34 -8.84 -6.81 -14.07
C VAL A 34 -9.08 -5.71 -13.03
N GLU A 35 -9.65 -6.05 -11.89
CA GLU A 35 -9.97 -5.10 -10.83
C GLU A 35 -8.98 -5.21 -9.69
N LEU A 36 -8.74 -4.07 -9.03
CA LEU A 36 -7.97 -4.02 -7.80
C LEU A 36 -8.79 -4.59 -6.64
N ASP A 37 -8.14 -5.34 -5.76
CA ASP A 37 -8.76 -5.89 -4.55
C ASP A 37 -8.63 -4.94 -3.35
N GLY A 38 -7.95 -3.82 -3.54
CA GLY A 38 -7.74 -2.81 -2.54
C GLY A 38 -6.53 -1.94 -2.82
N ALA A 39 -6.06 -1.23 -1.82
CA ALA A 39 -4.88 -0.39 -1.88
C ALA A 39 -3.95 -0.58 -0.69
N TRP A 40 -2.68 -0.41 -0.93
CA TRP A 40 -1.61 -0.41 0.06
C TRP A 40 -0.81 0.87 -0.05
N TRP A 41 -0.62 1.54 1.09
CA TRP A 41 0.18 2.75 1.20
C TRP A 41 1.43 2.49 2.05
N PRO A 42 2.54 2.03 1.45
CA PRO A 42 3.78 1.80 2.16
C PRO A 42 4.37 3.11 2.71
N ARG A 43 5.18 3.02 3.74
CA ARG A 43 5.84 4.18 4.35
C ARG A 43 7.15 4.53 3.68
N SER A 44 7.73 3.57 2.96
CA SER A 44 9.00 3.72 2.26
C SER A 44 9.02 2.95 0.95
N ARG A 45 10.12 3.04 0.21
CA ARG A 45 10.38 2.25 -0.99
C ARG A 45 11.31 1.06 -0.72
N ASP A 46 11.47 0.67 0.54
CA ASP A 46 12.16 -0.55 0.94
C ASP A 46 11.18 -1.73 0.95
N LEU A 47 11.15 -2.46 -0.16
CA LEU A 47 10.21 -3.56 -0.33
C LEU A 47 10.34 -4.64 0.74
N ALA A 48 11.56 -4.98 1.14
CA ALA A 48 11.80 -6.02 2.14
C ALA A 48 11.24 -5.63 3.52
N HIS A 49 11.42 -4.38 3.90
CA HIS A 49 10.91 -3.84 5.16
C HIS A 49 9.39 -3.73 5.14
N GLU A 50 8.85 -3.14 4.09
CA GLU A 50 7.40 -2.88 3.97
C GLU A 50 6.58 -4.17 3.80
N LEU A 51 7.15 -5.19 3.13
CA LEU A 51 6.48 -6.48 2.95
C LEU A 51 6.23 -7.20 4.27
N SER A 52 7.09 -7.05 5.25
CA SER A 52 6.89 -7.66 6.58
C SER A 52 5.62 -7.15 7.24
N ALA A 53 5.41 -5.84 7.25
CA ALA A 53 4.19 -5.23 7.80
C ALA A 53 2.94 -5.62 6.98
N LEU A 54 3.07 -5.72 5.67
CA LEU A 54 1.99 -6.15 4.79
C LEU A 54 1.59 -7.60 5.04
N ALA A 55 2.56 -8.50 5.14
CA ALA A 55 2.33 -9.92 5.40
C ALA A 55 1.71 -10.16 6.79
N ASP A 56 2.09 -9.38 7.79
CA ASP A 56 1.50 -9.46 9.14
C ASP A 56 -0.03 -9.28 9.12
N VAL A 57 -0.52 -8.43 8.23
CA VAL A 57 -1.96 -8.19 8.07
C VAL A 57 -2.61 -9.20 7.14
N LEU A 58 -1.97 -9.52 6.02
CA LEU A 58 -2.58 -10.33 4.96
C LEU A 58 -2.52 -11.84 5.21
N ASP A 59 -1.47 -12.35 5.84
CA ASP A 59 -1.33 -13.79 6.10
C ASP A 59 -2.50 -14.37 6.91
N PRO A 60 -3.01 -13.70 7.98
CA PRO A 60 -4.20 -14.16 8.67
C PRO A 60 -5.50 -14.07 7.85
N LEU A 61 -5.59 -13.11 6.92
CA LEU A 61 -6.79 -12.85 6.13
C LEU A 61 -6.87 -13.73 4.88
N TRP A 62 -5.76 -13.85 4.15
CA TRP A 62 -5.69 -14.48 2.83
C TRP A 62 -4.87 -15.76 2.80
N GLY A 63 -4.30 -16.17 3.93
CA GLY A 63 -3.29 -17.22 3.99
C GLY A 63 -1.90 -16.69 3.61
N ARG A 64 -0.88 -17.49 3.91
CA ARG A 64 0.51 -17.12 3.69
C ARG A 64 0.77 -16.63 2.27
N ILE A 65 1.29 -15.44 2.16
CA ILE A 65 1.78 -14.91 0.90
C ILE A 65 3.07 -15.64 0.54
N THR A 66 3.10 -16.30 -0.59
CA THR A 66 4.24 -17.12 -1.04
C THR A 66 5.02 -16.49 -2.17
N ARG A 67 4.36 -15.64 -2.96
CA ARG A 67 4.96 -14.96 -4.10
C ARG A 67 4.34 -13.59 -4.28
N ILE A 68 5.17 -12.62 -4.69
CA ILE A 68 4.71 -11.30 -5.15
C ILE A 68 5.31 -11.00 -6.53
N ALA A 69 4.65 -10.12 -7.27
CA ALA A 69 5.18 -9.54 -8.48
C ALA A 69 5.05 -8.03 -8.42
N VAL A 70 6.14 -7.32 -8.74
CA VAL A 70 6.27 -5.87 -8.66
C VAL A 70 6.85 -5.29 -9.95
N ASN A 71 6.67 -4.00 -10.14
CA ASN A 71 7.34 -3.29 -11.22
C ASN A 71 8.60 -2.60 -10.68
N PRO A 72 9.78 -2.81 -11.30
CA PRO A 72 11.05 -2.25 -10.83
C PRO A 72 11.13 -0.72 -10.92
N HIS A 73 10.27 -0.05 -11.68
CA HIS A 73 10.19 1.42 -11.68
C HIS A 73 9.76 2.00 -10.34
N TYR A 74 9.00 1.23 -9.56
CA TYR A 74 8.51 1.68 -8.27
C TYR A 74 9.47 1.38 -7.11
N TRP A 75 10.17 0.26 -7.19
CA TRP A 75 11.03 -0.26 -6.12
C TRP A 75 12.49 -0.25 -6.55
N PRO A 76 13.36 0.56 -5.92
CA PRO A 76 14.76 0.67 -6.33
C PRO A 76 15.59 -0.58 -6.04
N ILE A 77 15.22 -1.34 -5.03
CA ILE A 77 15.88 -2.59 -4.65
C ILE A 77 14.84 -3.70 -4.58
N ILE A 78 15.02 -4.73 -5.41
CA ILE A 78 14.12 -5.87 -5.47
C ILE A 78 14.93 -7.16 -5.21
N PRO A 79 14.94 -7.67 -3.97
CA PRO A 79 15.55 -8.97 -3.71
C PRO A 79 14.70 -10.10 -4.32
N ALA A 80 15.35 -11.16 -4.81
CA ALA A 80 14.65 -12.31 -5.41
C ALA A 80 13.79 -13.08 -4.39
N LYS A 81 14.14 -12.98 -3.11
CA LYS A 81 13.45 -13.62 -1.99
C LYS A 81 13.47 -12.70 -0.78
N ILE A 82 12.36 -12.64 -0.07
CA ILE A 82 12.23 -11.91 1.19
C ILE A 82 11.74 -12.88 2.25
N PHE A 83 12.40 -12.87 3.40
CA PHE A 83 12.00 -13.69 4.55
C PHE A 83 11.05 -12.89 5.42
N VAL A 84 9.84 -13.37 5.61
CA VAL A 84 8.79 -12.74 6.43
C VAL A 84 8.03 -13.81 7.22
N ASN A 85 7.71 -13.52 8.47
CA ASN A 85 6.84 -14.37 9.31
C ASN A 85 7.21 -15.86 9.31
N GLY A 86 8.51 -16.18 9.31
CA GLY A 86 8.99 -17.55 9.34
C GLY A 86 8.93 -18.30 8.01
N HIS A 87 8.65 -17.62 6.90
CA HIS A 87 8.67 -18.22 5.56
C HIS A 87 9.30 -17.30 4.50
N VAL A 88 9.60 -17.86 3.35
CA VAL A 88 10.19 -17.14 2.21
C VAL A 88 9.11 -16.73 1.24
N VAL A 89 9.08 -15.45 0.87
CA VAL A 89 8.29 -14.92 -0.23
C VAL A 89 9.19 -14.75 -1.45
N LYS A 90 8.82 -15.36 -2.57
CA LYS A 90 9.52 -15.19 -3.84
C LYS A 90 9.06 -13.91 -4.52
N VAL A 91 10.00 -13.13 -5.03
CA VAL A 91 9.73 -11.86 -5.69
C VAL A 91 10.03 -11.98 -7.19
N GLY A 92 9.01 -11.75 -8.01
CA GLY A 92 9.13 -11.56 -9.44
C GLY A 92 9.04 -10.08 -9.79
N TRP A 93 9.60 -9.69 -10.93
CA TRP A 93 9.49 -8.33 -11.47
C TRP A 93 9.19 -8.37 -12.96
N PHE A 94 8.34 -7.44 -13.39
CA PHE A 94 7.93 -7.29 -14.79
C PHE A 94 7.88 -5.81 -15.13
N THR A 95 8.53 -5.41 -16.22
CA THR A 95 8.63 -4.00 -16.60
C THR A 95 7.50 -3.54 -17.52
N SER A 96 7.10 -4.36 -18.48
CA SER A 96 6.12 -4.01 -19.51
C SER A 96 4.71 -4.52 -19.25
N GLU A 97 4.57 -5.61 -18.49
CA GLU A 97 3.30 -6.29 -18.29
C GLU A 97 2.64 -5.96 -16.93
N GLN A 98 3.40 -5.38 -16.01
CA GLN A 98 2.94 -4.99 -14.69
C GLN A 98 2.78 -3.48 -14.59
N ASP A 99 1.58 -3.03 -14.21
CA ASP A 99 1.34 -1.63 -13.88
C ASP A 99 2.32 -1.17 -12.77
N PRO A 100 3.05 -0.04 -12.94
CA PRO A 100 4.00 0.45 -11.94
C PRO A 100 3.40 0.63 -10.54
N HIS A 101 2.13 1.00 -10.45
CA HIS A 101 1.42 1.23 -9.20
C HIS A 101 0.62 0.01 -8.71
N LYS A 102 0.96 -1.17 -9.20
CA LYS A 102 0.28 -2.41 -8.78
C LYS A 102 1.26 -3.42 -8.22
N ILE A 103 0.88 -4.08 -7.13
CA ILE A 103 1.53 -5.28 -6.61
C ILE A 103 0.57 -6.46 -6.75
N LEU A 104 1.08 -7.55 -7.28
CA LEU A 104 0.38 -8.82 -7.36
C LEU A 104 0.88 -9.71 -6.22
N LEU A 105 -0.05 -10.30 -5.49
CA LEU A 105 0.23 -11.20 -4.38
C LEU A 105 -0.40 -12.56 -4.66
N LEU A 106 0.34 -13.62 -4.40
CA LEU A 106 -0.13 -14.98 -4.48
C LEU A 106 -0.04 -15.63 -3.11
N SER A 107 -1.18 -16.15 -2.63
CA SER A 107 -1.22 -16.94 -1.41
C SER A 107 -1.37 -18.41 -1.74
N TYR A 108 -0.97 -19.26 -0.79
CA TYR A 108 -1.06 -20.70 -0.95
C TYR A 108 -2.52 -21.20 -1.00
N THR A 109 -3.42 -20.55 -0.27
CA THR A 109 -4.81 -21.02 -0.09
C THR A 109 -5.85 -20.18 -0.83
N ALA A 110 -5.66 -18.87 -0.94
CA ALA A 110 -6.70 -17.95 -1.42
C ALA A 110 -6.51 -17.47 -2.86
N GLY A 111 -5.41 -17.82 -3.51
CA GLY A 111 -5.15 -17.48 -4.92
C GLY A 111 -4.45 -16.14 -5.11
N ARG A 112 -4.92 -15.33 -6.04
CA ARG A 112 -4.30 -14.09 -6.51
C ARG A 112 -5.04 -12.86 -6.01
N TRP A 113 -4.26 -11.84 -5.63
CA TRP A 113 -4.72 -10.53 -5.20
C TRP A 113 -3.93 -9.43 -5.90
N ASP A 114 -4.61 -8.39 -6.32
CA ASP A 114 -4.01 -7.22 -6.96
C ASP A 114 -4.29 -5.98 -6.11
N LEU A 115 -3.24 -5.33 -5.60
CA LEU A 115 -3.36 -4.10 -4.80
C LEU A 115 -2.77 -2.91 -5.54
N LEU A 116 -3.46 -1.77 -5.44
CA LEU A 116 -2.88 -0.47 -5.76
C LEU A 116 -1.75 -0.18 -4.77
N VAL A 117 -0.58 0.21 -5.26
CA VAL A 117 0.52 0.72 -4.44
C VAL A 117 0.52 2.23 -4.52
N ILE A 118 0.22 2.88 -3.39
CA ILE A 118 0.23 4.34 -3.29
C ILE A 118 1.64 4.81 -2.96
N PRO A 119 2.22 5.77 -3.71
CA PRO A 119 3.54 6.31 -3.42
C PRO A 119 3.68 6.77 -1.97
N PRO A 120 4.80 6.47 -1.26
CA PRO A 120 4.99 6.86 0.14
C PRO A 120 4.88 8.36 0.38
N GLU A 121 5.29 9.19 -0.58
CA GLU A 121 5.26 10.64 -0.55
C GLU A 121 3.88 11.27 -0.78
N THR A 122 2.87 10.45 -1.10
CA THR A 122 1.49 10.94 -1.30
C THR A 122 0.94 11.56 -0.01
N SER A 123 0.26 12.69 -0.14
CA SER A 123 -0.39 13.34 1.00
C SER A 123 -1.46 12.45 1.63
N ALA A 124 -1.69 12.61 2.93
CA ALA A 124 -2.68 11.79 3.64
C ALA A 124 -4.10 11.92 3.07
N PRO A 125 -4.60 13.11 2.68
CA PRO A 125 -5.90 13.25 2.03
C PRO A 125 -5.98 12.52 0.68
N SER A 126 -4.96 12.64 -0.17
CA SER A 126 -4.91 11.95 -1.47
C SER A 126 -4.79 10.45 -1.31
N ALA A 127 -3.97 9.98 -0.38
CA ALA A 127 -3.87 8.55 -0.09
C ALA A 127 -5.20 7.97 0.40
N ALA A 128 -5.94 8.70 1.24
CA ALA A 128 -7.26 8.29 1.69
C ALA A 128 -8.28 8.16 0.54
N ARG A 129 -8.26 9.11 -0.42
CA ARG A 129 -9.11 9.05 -1.61
C ARG A 129 -8.74 7.87 -2.52
N LEU A 130 -7.45 7.62 -2.73
CA LEU A 130 -6.97 6.47 -3.51
C LEU A 130 -7.34 5.14 -2.85
N MET A 131 -7.20 5.03 -1.54
CA MET A 131 -7.60 3.85 -0.79
C MET A 131 -9.10 3.60 -0.90
N ALA A 132 -9.91 4.63 -0.78
CA ALA A 132 -11.35 4.55 -0.94
C ALA A 132 -11.75 4.12 -2.36
N ALA A 133 -11.15 4.72 -3.38
CA ALA A 133 -11.42 4.40 -4.78
C ALA A 133 -11.04 2.96 -5.14
N ALA A 134 -9.86 2.48 -4.69
CA ALA A 134 -9.40 1.13 -4.99
C ALA A 134 -10.15 0.04 -4.20
N SER A 135 -10.72 0.37 -3.06
CA SER A 135 -11.53 -0.56 -2.25
C SER A 135 -13.04 -0.49 -2.53
N ALA A 136 -13.50 0.46 -3.34
CA ALA A 136 -14.91 0.56 -3.72
C ALA A 136 -15.30 -0.53 -4.73
N ASN A 137 -16.51 -1.05 -4.58
CA ASN A 137 -17.09 -2.02 -5.53
C ASN A 137 -17.88 -1.34 -6.66
N THR A 138 -17.90 -0.02 -6.69
CA THR A 138 -18.69 0.79 -7.61
C THR A 138 -17.79 1.66 -8.46
N GLY A 139 -18.03 1.71 -9.75
CA GLY A 139 -17.30 2.52 -10.70
C GLY A 139 -16.76 1.72 -11.88
N PRO A 140 -16.33 2.42 -12.96
CA PRO A 140 -15.69 1.75 -14.09
C PRO A 140 -14.33 1.15 -13.66
N PRO A 141 -13.93 0.01 -14.22
CA PRO A 141 -12.63 -0.57 -13.93
C PRO A 141 -11.52 0.39 -14.39
N MET A 142 -10.68 0.81 -13.46
CA MET A 142 -9.53 1.68 -13.72
C MET A 142 -8.24 0.93 -13.40
N THR A 143 -7.19 1.21 -14.18
CA THR A 143 -5.86 0.70 -13.86
C THR A 143 -5.30 1.44 -12.65
N ALA A 144 -4.34 0.82 -11.94
CA ALA A 144 -3.70 1.44 -10.79
C ALA A 144 -3.03 2.78 -11.16
N THR A 145 -2.30 2.83 -12.27
CA THR A 145 -1.69 4.08 -12.76
C THR A 145 -2.73 5.14 -13.12
N ALA A 146 -3.85 4.76 -13.72
CA ALA A 146 -4.92 5.71 -14.04
C ALA A 146 -5.52 6.36 -12.79
N LEU A 147 -5.71 5.61 -11.72
CA LEU A 147 -6.18 6.14 -10.44
C LEU A 147 -5.20 7.15 -9.85
N VAL A 148 -3.91 6.80 -9.80
CA VAL A 148 -2.87 7.70 -9.27
C VAL A 148 -2.76 8.97 -10.11
N THR A 149 -2.78 8.85 -11.43
CA THR A 149 -2.69 9.99 -12.35
C THR A 149 -3.90 10.92 -12.20
N ALA A 150 -5.11 10.37 -12.08
CA ALA A 150 -6.32 11.16 -11.87
C ALA A 150 -6.28 11.94 -10.55
N GLU A 151 -5.78 11.33 -9.48
CA GLU A 151 -5.63 11.99 -8.18
C GLU A 151 -4.61 13.14 -8.24
N GLN A 152 -3.46 12.91 -8.86
CA GLN A 152 -2.43 13.94 -9.04
C GLN A 152 -2.92 15.13 -9.85
N ALA A 153 -3.70 14.88 -10.91
CA ALA A 153 -4.32 15.94 -11.72
C ALA A 153 -5.33 16.76 -10.89
N GLY A 154 -6.09 16.11 -10.01
CA GLY A 154 -7.02 16.77 -9.10
C GLY A 154 -6.32 17.66 -8.08
N GLU A 155 -5.21 17.22 -7.50
CA GLU A 155 -4.40 18.03 -6.57
C GLU A 155 -3.83 19.28 -7.25
N THR A 156 -3.32 19.15 -8.47
CA THR A 156 -2.76 20.28 -9.23
C THR A 156 -3.84 21.32 -9.53
N SER A 157 -5.03 20.90 -9.92
CA SER A 157 -6.16 21.80 -10.21
C SER A 157 -6.63 22.53 -8.94
N SER A 158 -6.73 21.85 -7.82
CA SER A 158 -7.14 22.45 -6.54
C SER A 158 -6.12 23.47 -6.03
N SER A 159 -4.84 23.23 -6.24
CA SER A 159 -3.77 24.17 -5.88
C SER A 159 -3.80 25.44 -6.73
N TYR A 160 -4.18 25.32 -7.99
CA TYR A 160 -4.28 26.48 -8.91
C TYR A 160 -5.47 27.38 -8.55
N GLU A 161 -6.61 26.82 -8.19
CA GLU A 161 -7.79 27.60 -7.75
C GLU A 161 -7.54 28.34 -6.44
N ALA A 162 -6.84 27.74 -5.50
CA ALA A 162 -6.51 28.39 -4.22
C ALA A 162 -5.57 29.61 -4.40
N THR A 163 -4.77 29.64 -5.46
CA THR A 163 -3.86 30.76 -5.74
C THR A 163 -4.53 31.88 -6.54
N SER A 164 -5.59 31.60 -7.31
CA SER A 164 -6.32 32.56 -8.15
C SER A 164 -7.41 33.35 -7.38
N GLY A 165 -7.74 32.98 -6.17
CA GLY A 165 -8.88 33.53 -5.42
C GLY A 165 -8.59 34.73 -4.52
N ARG A 166 -7.80 35.73 -4.99
CA ARG A 166 -7.70 37.01 -4.28
C ARG A 166 -8.22 38.15 -5.18
N PRO A 167 -9.50 38.52 -5.09
CA PRO A 167 -9.95 39.76 -5.73
C PRO A 167 -9.30 40.94 -5.02
N GLY A 168 -8.53 41.71 -5.78
CA GLY A 168 -7.98 42.96 -5.34
C GLY A 168 -9.11 43.90 -4.90
N ARG A 169 -9.10 44.33 -3.66
CA ARG A 169 -9.98 45.34 -3.15
C ARG A 169 -9.54 46.65 -3.74
N LEU A 170 -10.30 47.16 -4.72
CA LEU A 170 -10.18 48.53 -5.18
C LEU A 170 -10.67 49.44 -4.03
N VAL A 171 -9.75 50.18 -3.43
CA VAL A 171 -10.10 51.34 -2.57
C VAL A 171 -10.17 52.54 -3.52
N VAL A 172 -11.41 52.97 -3.82
CA VAL A 172 -11.64 54.27 -4.43
C VAL A 172 -11.68 55.25 -3.27
N GLY A 173 -10.63 56.04 -3.12
CA GLY A 173 -10.61 57.21 -2.27
C GLY A 173 -11.17 58.43 -3.03
N VAL A 174 -12.09 59.12 -2.44
CA VAL A 174 -12.51 60.48 -2.76
C VAL A 174 -11.74 61.45 -1.89
#